data_54206333d67a4952368d879437774ea3
#
_entry.id   54206333d67a4952368d879437774ea3
#
_cell.length_a   1.000
_cell.length_b   1.000
_cell.length_c   1.000
_cell.angle_alpha   90.00
_cell.angle_beta   90.00
_cell.angle_gamma   90.00
#
_symmetry.space_group_name_H-M   'P 1'
#
loop_
_entity.id
_entity.type
_entity.pdbx_description
1 polymer ?
#
loop_
_entity_poly.entity_id
_entity_poly.type
_entity_poly.pdbx_seq_one_letter_code
_entity_poly.pdbx_strand_id
1 'polypeptide(L)'
;ALYIIAIVAIGFGGLFAWFSYITPLMTEVSKFEPSKIPSIMILAGFGMLIGNFLGGWMADKMRPALASAILFGIFVVVLILVFSFSENKMASLALTFVCGILSMSVGSPINIIMIRAAKKSEMLAAAFMQAAFNIANSVGAYLGGIPLIKGYGYQYPSLVGAFLAFGGLLLCVVFMLKFKPFTQKVENEDVL
;
A
#
# COMPACT_ATOMS: atom_id res chain seq x y z
N ALA A 1 15.88 10.98 0.83
CA ALA A 1 15.69 9.53 0.99
C ALA A 1 14.97 9.19 2.30
N LEU A 2 15.45 9.59 3.48
CA LEU A 2 14.86 9.24 4.79
C LEU A 2 13.36 9.54 4.90
N TYR A 3 12.91 10.69 4.40
CA TYR A 3 11.49 11.04 4.43
C TYR A 3 10.62 10.10 3.59
N ILE A 4 11.16 9.65 2.46
CA ILE A 4 10.47 8.69 1.58
C ILE A 4 10.44 7.31 2.22
N ILE A 5 11.51 6.91 2.91
CA ILE A 5 11.54 5.68 3.72
C ILE A 5 10.42 5.73 4.78
N ALA A 6 10.20 6.87 5.45
CA ALA A 6 9.11 7.01 6.41
C ALA A 6 7.73 6.89 5.76
N ILE A 7 7.52 7.48 4.56
CA ILE A 7 6.28 7.32 3.79
C ILE A 7 6.01 5.83 3.48
N VAL A 8 7.04 5.13 3.03
CA VAL A 8 6.93 3.69 2.70
C VAL A 8 6.68 2.88 3.97
N ALA A 9 7.51 3.06 5.01
CA ALA A 9 7.43 2.27 6.24
C ALA A 9 6.06 2.38 6.92
N ILE A 10 5.48 3.60 6.95
CA ILE A 10 4.18 3.84 7.57
C ILE A 10 3.05 3.51 6.59
N GLY A 11 3.07 4.06 5.37
CA GLY A 11 1.98 3.90 4.41
C GLY A 11 1.79 2.46 3.95
N PHE A 12 2.87 1.75 3.57
CA PHE A 12 2.80 0.33 3.23
C PHE A 12 2.63 -0.57 4.47
N GLY A 13 2.93 -0.07 5.67
CA GLY A 13 2.51 -0.73 6.91
C GLY A 13 1.01 -1.02 6.92
N GLY A 14 0.21 -0.15 6.29
CA GLY A 14 -1.22 -0.36 6.09
C GLY A 14 -1.56 -1.59 5.25
N LEU A 15 -0.82 -1.83 4.16
CA LEU A 15 -0.93 -3.04 3.37
C LEU A 15 -0.61 -4.28 4.21
N PHE A 16 0.54 -4.26 4.88
CA PHE A 16 1.01 -5.43 5.62
C PHE A 16 0.16 -5.72 6.87
N ALA A 17 -0.45 -4.72 7.49
CA ALA A 17 -1.42 -4.93 8.57
C ALA A 17 -2.63 -5.76 8.09
N TRP A 18 -3.15 -5.49 6.90
CA TRP A 18 -4.24 -6.28 6.30
C TRP A 18 -3.74 -7.61 5.75
N PHE A 19 -2.65 -7.60 4.96
CA PHE A 19 -2.16 -8.77 4.24
C PHE A 19 -1.70 -9.90 5.15
N SER A 20 -1.05 -9.57 6.28
CA SER A 20 -0.59 -10.57 7.25
C SER A 20 -1.73 -11.37 7.88
N TYR A 21 -2.92 -10.81 7.91
CA TYR A 21 -4.09 -11.44 8.54
C TYR A 21 -5.21 -11.78 7.54
N ILE A 22 -4.91 -11.79 6.24
CA ILE A 22 -5.89 -12.06 5.20
C ILE A 22 -6.46 -13.48 5.30
N THR A 23 -5.63 -14.47 5.62
CA THR A 23 -6.10 -15.87 5.75
C THR A 23 -7.15 -16.02 6.86
N PRO A 24 -6.89 -15.64 8.12
CA PRO A 24 -7.91 -15.73 9.15
C PRO A 24 -9.09 -14.76 8.90
N LEU A 25 -8.90 -13.62 8.25
CA LEU A 25 -10.00 -12.77 7.82
C LEU A 25 -10.95 -13.53 6.89
N MET A 26 -10.41 -14.24 5.89
CA MET A 26 -11.20 -14.98 4.91
C MET A 26 -11.88 -16.22 5.51
N THR A 27 -11.20 -16.95 6.41
CA THR A 27 -11.75 -18.17 7.00
C THR A 27 -12.70 -17.89 8.16
N GLU A 28 -12.29 -17.01 9.10
CA GLU A 28 -13.03 -16.79 10.34
C GLU A 28 -14.14 -15.73 10.21
N VAL A 29 -13.94 -14.70 9.38
CA VAL A 29 -14.92 -13.61 9.21
C VAL A 29 -15.77 -13.85 7.97
N SER A 30 -15.14 -13.98 6.80
CA SER A 30 -15.86 -14.19 5.53
C SER A 30 -16.37 -15.62 5.34
N LYS A 31 -15.98 -16.58 6.23
CA LYS A 31 -16.43 -17.98 6.22
C LYS A 31 -16.15 -18.71 4.91
N PHE A 32 -14.99 -18.46 4.30
CA PHE A 32 -14.49 -19.29 3.21
C PHE A 32 -13.87 -20.57 3.74
N GLU A 33 -14.01 -21.65 2.97
CA GLU A 33 -13.30 -22.90 3.25
C GLU A 33 -11.78 -22.68 3.09
N PRO A 34 -10.92 -23.26 3.94
CA PRO A 34 -9.47 -23.16 3.83
C PRO A 34 -8.93 -23.58 2.46
N SER A 35 -9.59 -24.53 1.78
CA SER A 35 -9.29 -24.98 0.42
C SER A 35 -9.40 -23.87 -0.63
N LYS A 36 -10.14 -22.78 -0.40
CA LYS A 36 -10.32 -21.65 -1.30
C LYS A 36 -9.26 -20.56 -1.15
N ILE A 37 -8.49 -20.58 -0.07
CA ILE A 37 -7.48 -19.55 0.21
C ILE A 37 -6.45 -19.40 -0.93
N PRO A 38 -5.89 -20.48 -1.52
CA PRO A 38 -4.98 -20.32 -2.66
C PRO A 38 -5.60 -19.56 -3.83
N SER A 39 -6.87 -19.83 -4.16
CA SER A 39 -7.58 -19.12 -5.23
C SER A 39 -7.79 -17.64 -4.91
N ILE A 40 -8.07 -17.31 -3.65
CA ILE A 40 -8.21 -15.93 -3.18
C ILE A 40 -6.87 -15.20 -3.26
N MET A 41 -5.76 -15.86 -2.93
CA MET A 41 -4.41 -15.30 -3.07
C MET A 41 -4.06 -15.05 -4.55
N ILE A 42 -4.43 -15.96 -5.45
CA ILE A 42 -4.28 -15.76 -6.90
C ILE A 42 -5.08 -14.53 -7.36
N LEU A 43 -6.31 -14.37 -6.89
CA LEU A 43 -7.15 -13.20 -7.19
C LEU A 43 -6.46 -11.90 -6.73
N ALA A 44 -5.92 -11.87 -5.50
CA ALA A 44 -5.15 -10.73 -5.01
C ALA A 44 -3.92 -10.46 -5.89
N GLY A 45 -3.20 -11.52 -6.29
CA GLY A 45 -2.04 -11.44 -7.19
C GLY A 45 -2.38 -10.86 -8.56
N PHE A 46 -3.51 -11.25 -9.16
CA PHE A 46 -4.01 -10.61 -10.39
C PHE A 46 -4.28 -9.13 -10.19
N GLY A 47 -4.87 -8.75 -9.05
CA GLY A 47 -5.01 -7.35 -8.69
C GLY A 47 -3.66 -6.63 -8.65
N MET A 48 -2.64 -7.24 -8.04
CA MET A 48 -1.28 -6.68 -7.96
C MET A 48 -0.66 -6.46 -9.35
N LEU A 49 -0.87 -7.37 -10.30
CA LEU A 49 -0.42 -7.18 -11.69
C LEU A 49 -1.05 -5.94 -12.32
N ILE A 50 -2.37 -5.81 -12.24
CA ILE A 50 -3.10 -4.63 -12.74
C ILE A 50 -2.61 -3.37 -12.02
N GLY A 51 -2.36 -3.46 -10.72
CA GLY A 51 -1.87 -2.37 -9.89
C GLY A 51 -0.53 -1.81 -10.37
N ASN A 52 0.42 -2.66 -10.76
CA ASN A 52 1.70 -2.21 -11.31
C ASN A 52 1.51 -1.34 -12.57
N PHE A 53 0.63 -1.76 -13.50
CA PHE A 53 0.32 -0.97 -14.70
C PHE A 53 -0.37 0.35 -14.35
N LEU A 54 -1.36 0.31 -13.45
CA LEU A 54 -2.09 1.51 -13.03
C LEU A 54 -1.15 2.51 -12.34
N GLY A 55 -0.29 2.04 -11.44
CA GLY A 55 0.68 2.88 -10.74
C GLY A 55 1.69 3.51 -11.68
N GLY A 56 2.23 2.76 -12.64
CA GLY A 56 3.11 3.26 -13.69
C GLY A 56 2.42 4.32 -14.54
N TRP A 57 1.22 4.02 -15.06
CA TRP A 57 0.43 4.98 -15.84
C TRP A 57 0.14 6.28 -15.07
N MET A 58 -0.24 6.19 -13.80
CA MET A 58 -0.48 7.38 -12.97
C MET A 58 0.81 8.19 -12.76
N ALA A 59 1.94 7.53 -12.55
CA ALA A 59 3.22 8.19 -12.37
C ALA A 59 3.70 8.94 -13.62
N ASP A 60 3.34 8.45 -14.82
CA ASP A 60 3.63 9.09 -16.09
C ASP A 60 2.70 10.29 -16.38
N LYS A 61 1.44 10.18 -15.98
CA LYS A 61 0.41 11.20 -16.29
C LYS A 61 0.39 12.35 -15.31
N MET A 62 0.80 12.15 -14.06
CA MET A 62 0.75 13.17 -13.03
C MET A 62 2.03 13.19 -12.19
N ARG A 63 2.12 14.15 -11.27
CA ARG A 63 3.24 14.24 -10.32
C ARG A 63 3.29 12.97 -9.45
N PRO A 64 4.41 12.25 -9.36
CA PRO A 64 4.47 10.99 -8.62
C PRO A 64 4.02 11.12 -7.15
N ALA A 65 4.35 12.21 -6.48
CA ALA A 65 3.91 12.43 -5.10
C ALA A 65 2.39 12.61 -4.98
N LEU A 66 1.75 13.25 -5.97
CA LEU A 66 0.29 13.39 -6.01
C LEU A 66 -0.38 12.04 -6.31
N ALA A 67 0.18 11.27 -7.26
CA ALA A 67 -0.30 9.91 -7.54
C ALA A 67 -0.26 9.04 -6.28
N SER A 68 0.86 9.06 -5.54
CA SER A 68 0.99 8.32 -4.27
C SER A 68 -0.03 8.76 -3.22
N ALA A 69 -0.25 10.07 -3.07
CA ALA A 69 -1.23 10.60 -2.12
C ALA A 69 -2.66 10.17 -2.46
N ILE A 70 -3.06 10.25 -3.74
CA ILE A 70 -4.38 9.79 -4.21
C ILE A 70 -4.54 8.30 -3.93
N LEU A 71 -3.55 7.49 -4.29
CA LEU A 71 -3.60 6.04 -4.12
C LEU A 71 -3.67 5.63 -2.64
N PHE A 72 -2.90 6.30 -1.76
CA PHE A 72 -3.04 6.07 -0.31
C PHE A 72 -4.42 6.50 0.19
N GLY A 73 -4.97 7.60 -0.28
CA GLY A 73 -6.32 8.06 0.09
C GLY A 73 -7.39 7.04 -0.28
N ILE A 74 -7.33 6.49 -1.51
CA ILE A 74 -8.24 5.43 -1.96
C ILE A 74 -8.01 4.16 -1.12
N PHE A 75 -6.76 3.83 -0.81
CA PHE A 75 -6.44 2.65 -0.02
C PHE A 75 -6.99 2.73 1.41
N VAL A 76 -6.96 3.90 2.05
CA VAL A 76 -7.61 4.14 3.36
C VAL A 76 -9.10 3.80 3.28
N VAL A 77 -9.80 4.31 2.27
CA VAL A 77 -11.24 4.06 2.09
C VAL A 77 -11.49 2.56 1.89
N VAL A 78 -10.70 1.90 1.04
CA VAL A 78 -10.87 0.47 0.76
C VAL A 78 -10.61 -0.38 2.00
N LEU A 79 -9.61 -0.06 2.82
CA LEU A 79 -9.35 -0.80 4.07
C LEU A 79 -10.47 -0.61 5.11
N ILE A 80 -11.10 0.57 5.15
CA ILE A 80 -12.30 0.80 5.98
C ILE A 80 -13.48 -0.05 5.45
N LEU A 81 -13.64 -0.14 4.12
CA LEU A 81 -14.66 -1.00 3.53
C LEU A 81 -14.40 -2.48 3.81
N VAL A 82 -13.13 -2.93 3.78
CA VAL A 82 -12.76 -4.29 4.20
C VAL A 82 -13.18 -4.53 5.65
N PHE A 83 -12.88 -3.61 6.56
CA PHE A 83 -13.32 -3.70 7.96
C PHE A 83 -14.84 -3.86 8.08
N SER A 84 -15.61 -3.07 7.31
CA SER A 84 -17.06 -2.99 7.44
C SER A 84 -17.83 -4.11 6.73
N PHE A 85 -17.27 -4.65 5.63
CA PHE A 85 -18.01 -5.56 4.74
C PHE A 85 -17.36 -6.95 4.59
N SER A 86 -16.34 -7.28 5.38
CA SER A 86 -15.64 -8.58 5.30
C SER A 86 -16.52 -9.80 5.65
N GLU A 87 -17.65 -9.63 6.30
CA GLU A 87 -18.62 -10.71 6.55
C GLU A 87 -19.34 -11.16 5.27
N ASN A 88 -19.49 -10.27 4.29
CA ASN A 88 -20.08 -10.60 3.01
C ASN A 88 -19.01 -11.20 2.08
N LYS A 89 -19.17 -12.47 1.67
CA LYS A 89 -18.23 -13.21 0.83
C LYS A 89 -17.90 -12.49 -0.48
N MET A 90 -18.91 -11.97 -1.18
CA MET A 90 -18.71 -11.31 -2.49
C MET A 90 -17.99 -9.97 -2.30
N ALA A 91 -18.38 -9.18 -1.30
CA ALA A 91 -17.71 -7.93 -0.98
C ALA A 91 -16.25 -8.19 -0.57
N SER A 92 -16.00 -9.20 0.24
CA SER A 92 -14.67 -9.58 0.70
C SER A 92 -13.74 -9.96 -0.46
N LEU A 93 -14.22 -10.74 -1.44
CA LEU A 93 -13.47 -11.07 -2.66
C LEU A 93 -13.17 -9.83 -3.51
N ALA A 94 -14.19 -9.00 -3.76
CA ALA A 94 -14.04 -7.78 -4.56
C ALA A 94 -13.03 -6.82 -3.91
N LEU A 95 -13.15 -6.61 -2.59
CA LEU A 95 -12.25 -5.75 -1.83
C LEU A 95 -10.82 -6.31 -1.77
N THR A 96 -10.66 -7.63 -1.68
CA THR A 96 -9.34 -8.28 -1.75
C THR A 96 -8.66 -8.03 -3.09
N PHE A 97 -9.40 -8.14 -4.18
CA PHE A 97 -8.90 -7.81 -5.52
C PHE A 97 -8.48 -6.34 -5.63
N VAL A 98 -9.33 -5.41 -5.15
CA VAL A 98 -9.05 -3.98 -5.14
C VAL A 98 -7.86 -3.64 -4.24
N CYS A 99 -7.74 -4.27 -3.06
CA CYS A 99 -6.56 -4.15 -2.21
C CYS A 99 -5.29 -4.62 -2.93
N GLY A 100 -5.37 -5.72 -3.69
CA GLY A 100 -4.27 -6.18 -4.54
C GLY A 100 -3.85 -5.10 -5.55
N ILE A 101 -4.81 -4.49 -6.27
CA ILE A 101 -4.53 -3.40 -7.21
C ILE A 101 -3.82 -2.25 -6.50
N LEU A 102 -4.38 -1.74 -5.43
CA LEU A 102 -3.86 -0.56 -4.73
C LEU A 102 -2.50 -0.80 -4.10
N SER A 103 -2.24 -2.00 -3.60
CA SER A 103 -0.96 -2.37 -2.97
C SER A 103 0.24 -2.14 -3.89
N MET A 104 0.13 -2.52 -5.16
CA MET A 104 1.21 -2.36 -6.12
C MET A 104 1.15 -1.03 -6.87
N SER A 105 -0.03 -0.42 -7.00
CA SER A 105 -0.17 0.88 -7.64
C SER A 105 0.63 1.98 -6.94
N VAL A 106 0.67 1.97 -5.60
CA VAL A 106 1.41 2.97 -4.82
C VAL A 106 2.92 2.84 -5.00
N GLY A 107 3.43 1.63 -5.25
CA GLY A 107 4.86 1.34 -5.35
C GLY A 107 5.56 2.10 -6.47
N SER A 108 4.97 2.12 -7.67
CA SER A 108 5.58 2.72 -8.86
C SER A 108 5.88 4.22 -8.70
N PRO A 109 4.93 5.10 -8.32
CA PRO A 109 5.21 6.52 -8.17
C PRO A 109 6.18 6.81 -7.01
N ILE A 110 6.14 6.05 -5.91
CA ILE A 110 7.08 6.23 -4.80
C ILE A 110 8.51 5.84 -5.23
N ASN A 111 8.65 4.77 -6.03
CA ASN A 111 9.96 4.34 -6.52
C ASN A 111 10.63 5.44 -7.37
N ILE A 112 9.87 6.14 -8.24
CA ILE A 112 10.39 7.28 -9.01
C ILE A 112 10.92 8.38 -8.09
N ILE A 113 10.18 8.71 -7.03
CA ILE A 113 10.60 9.73 -6.06
C ILE A 113 11.86 9.28 -5.33
N MET A 114 11.96 7.99 -4.99
CA MET A 114 13.14 7.42 -4.33
C MET A 114 14.38 7.47 -5.22
N ILE A 115 14.27 7.11 -6.52
CA ILE A 115 15.37 7.19 -7.49
C ILE A 115 15.89 8.62 -7.58
N ARG A 116 15.01 9.61 -7.66
CA ARG A 116 15.39 11.03 -7.65
C ARG A 116 16.11 11.43 -6.36
N ALA A 117 15.61 10.98 -5.20
CA ALA A 117 16.18 11.28 -3.90
C ALA A 117 17.52 10.56 -3.64
N ALA A 118 17.77 9.45 -4.30
CA ALA A 118 19.02 8.69 -4.30
C ALA A 118 20.04 9.22 -5.35
N LYS A 119 19.91 10.47 -5.78
CA LYS A 119 20.80 11.12 -6.78
C LYS A 119 20.88 10.35 -8.11
N LYS A 120 19.76 9.84 -8.59
CA LYS A 120 19.64 9.02 -9.80
C LYS A 120 20.38 7.66 -9.73
N SER A 121 20.77 7.18 -8.56
CA SER A 121 21.32 5.84 -8.36
C SER A 121 20.19 4.83 -8.15
N GLU A 122 19.89 4.04 -9.17
CA GLU A 122 18.84 3.01 -9.12
C GLU A 122 19.12 1.93 -8.09
N MET A 123 20.38 1.51 -7.97
CA MET A 123 20.79 0.49 -6.99
C MET A 123 20.58 0.98 -5.55
N LEU A 124 20.93 2.22 -5.25
CA LEU A 124 20.74 2.80 -3.92
C LEU A 124 19.24 3.01 -3.63
N ALA A 125 18.47 3.44 -4.63
CA ALA A 125 17.02 3.57 -4.50
C ALA A 125 16.36 2.22 -4.20
N ALA A 126 16.73 1.16 -4.93
CA ALA A 126 16.21 -0.18 -4.71
C ALA A 126 16.56 -0.71 -3.31
N ALA A 127 17.77 -0.49 -2.82
CA ALA A 127 18.18 -0.86 -1.47
C ALA A 127 17.35 -0.13 -0.40
N PHE A 128 17.14 1.17 -0.55
CA PHE A 128 16.31 1.95 0.37
C PHE A 128 14.83 1.53 0.33
N MET A 129 14.29 1.25 -0.86
CA MET A 129 12.92 0.75 -1.01
C MET A 129 12.77 -0.60 -0.32
N GLN A 130 13.69 -1.53 -0.54
CA GLN A 130 13.64 -2.85 0.08
C GLN A 130 13.73 -2.77 1.61
N ALA A 131 14.63 -1.93 2.14
CA ALA A 131 14.73 -1.68 3.58
C ALA A 131 13.42 -1.10 4.13
N ALA A 132 12.83 -0.12 3.45
CA ALA A 132 11.57 0.50 3.86
C ALA A 132 10.40 -0.50 3.83
N PHE A 133 10.33 -1.39 2.81
CA PHE A 133 9.32 -2.45 2.75
C PHE A 133 9.45 -3.46 3.88
N ASN A 134 10.68 -3.84 4.26
CA ASN A 134 10.91 -4.74 5.40
C ASN A 134 10.45 -4.09 6.72
N ILE A 135 10.71 -2.79 6.91
CA ILE A 135 10.21 -2.03 8.05
C ILE A 135 8.67 -1.98 8.02
N ALA A 136 8.08 -1.67 6.86
CA ALA A 136 6.63 -1.63 6.67
C ALA A 136 5.97 -2.97 7.02
N ASN A 137 6.56 -4.09 6.55
CA ASN A 137 6.09 -5.43 6.86
C ASN A 137 6.09 -5.70 8.37
N SER A 138 7.20 -5.43 9.03
CA SER A 138 7.35 -5.64 10.48
C SER A 138 6.38 -4.76 11.28
N VAL A 139 6.32 -3.46 10.96
CA VAL A 139 5.42 -2.51 11.65
C VAL A 139 3.95 -2.87 11.40
N GLY A 140 3.59 -3.16 10.15
CA GLY A 140 2.23 -3.51 9.76
C GLY A 140 1.76 -4.81 10.43
N ALA A 141 2.55 -5.87 10.34
CA ALA A 141 2.21 -7.15 10.98
C ALA A 141 2.09 -7.02 12.50
N TYR A 142 3.03 -6.32 13.14
CA TYR A 142 3.02 -6.10 14.59
C TYR A 142 1.80 -5.29 15.04
N LEU A 143 1.59 -4.11 14.44
CA LEU A 143 0.48 -3.23 14.85
C LEU A 143 -0.88 -3.83 14.49
N GLY A 144 -0.99 -4.52 13.33
CA GLY A 144 -2.18 -5.25 12.93
C GLY A 144 -2.54 -6.39 13.88
N GLY A 145 -1.55 -6.99 14.56
CA GLY A 145 -1.75 -8.04 15.56
C GLY A 145 -2.24 -7.53 16.93
N ILE A 146 -2.00 -6.26 17.27
CA ILE A 146 -2.37 -5.72 18.59
C ILE A 146 -3.87 -5.89 18.91
N PRO A 147 -4.83 -5.57 18.02
CA PRO A 147 -6.24 -5.83 18.29
C PRO A 147 -6.54 -7.29 18.58
N LEU A 148 -5.88 -8.21 17.89
CA LEU A 148 -6.11 -9.66 18.06
C LEU A 148 -5.67 -10.14 19.45
N ILE A 149 -4.55 -9.64 19.95
CA ILE A 149 -4.07 -9.94 21.33
C ILE A 149 -5.08 -9.43 22.36
N LYS A 150 -5.81 -8.37 22.06
CA LYS A 150 -6.87 -7.80 22.91
C LYS A 150 -8.23 -8.49 22.74
N GLY A 151 -8.32 -9.55 21.93
CA GLY A 151 -9.55 -10.32 21.71
C GLY A 151 -10.51 -9.72 20.68
N TYR A 152 -10.08 -8.74 19.89
CA TYR A 152 -10.89 -8.22 18.78
C TYR A 152 -10.85 -9.18 17.57
N GLY A 153 -11.86 -9.07 16.69
CA GLY A 153 -11.98 -9.92 15.50
C GLY A 153 -10.93 -9.64 14.41
N TYR A 154 -10.80 -10.59 13.48
CA TYR A 154 -9.80 -10.52 12.38
C TYR A 154 -10.05 -9.43 11.34
N GLN A 155 -11.16 -8.69 11.40
CA GLN A 155 -11.39 -7.49 10.58
C GLN A 155 -10.61 -6.26 11.09
N TYR A 156 -10.24 -6.20 12.38
CA TYR A 156 -9.58 -5.04 12.98
C TYR A 156 -8.17 -4.73 12.43
N PRO A 157 -7.35 -5.71 12.02
CA PRO A 157 -6.10 -5.42 11.31
C PRO A 157 -6.27 -4.52 10.10
N SER A 158 -7.40 -4.63 9.36
CA SER A 158 -7.70 -3.74 8.23
C SER A 158 -7.91 -2.29 8.67
N LEU A 159 -8.55 -2.08 9.83
CA LEU A 159 -8.73 -0.75 10.40
C LEU A 159 -7.40 -0.14 10.85
N VAL A 160 -6.53 -0.94 11.49
CA VAL A 160 -5.15 -0.51 11.80
C VAL A 160 -4.40 -0.16 10.52
N GLY A 161 -4.57 -0.97 9.47
CA GLY A 161 -4.03 -0.71 8.14
C GLY A 161 -4.50 0.62 7.55
N ALA A 162 -5.79 0.96 7.74
CA ALA A 162 -6.34 2.24 7.29
C ALA A 162 -5.68 3.43 8.00
N PHE A 163 -5.42 3.35 9.31
CA PHE A 163 -4.71 4.39 10.05
C PHE A 163 -3.26 4.54 9.58
N LEU A 164 -2.56 3.46 9.31
CA LEU A 164 -1.19 3.50 8.79
C LEU A 164 -1.15 4.07 7.36
N ALA A 165 -2.05 3.66 6.49
CA ALA A 165 -2.17 4.21 5.13
C ALA A 165 -2.52 5.70 5.16
N PHE A 166 -3.37 6.15 6.11
CA PHE A 166 -3.66 7.56 6.34
C PHE A 166 -2.41 8.33 6.80
N GLY A 167 -1.60 7.74 7.67
CA GLY A 167 -0.29 8.28 8.02
C GLY A 167 0.61 8.45 6.79
N GLY A 168 0.66 7.47 5.89
CA GLY A 168 1.34 7.55 4.60
C GLY A 168 0.84 8.68 3.71
N LEU A 169 -0.50 8.84 3.62
CA LEU A 169 -1.15 9.95 2.91
C LEU A 169 -0.69 11.31 3.47
N LEU A 170 -0.77 11.50 4.78
CA LEU A 170 -0.36 12.75 5.43
C LEU A 170 1.11 13.06 5.17
N LEU A 171 1.98 12.07 5.25
CA LEU A 171 3.40 12.23 4.94
C LEU A 171 3.63 12.58 3.46
N CYS A 172 2.87 12.02 2.51
CA CYS A 172 2.92 12.42 1.11
C CYS A 172 2.49 13.88 0.92
N VAL A 173 1.42 14.31 1.57
CA VAL A 173 0.95 15.70 1.52
C VAL A 173 2.02 16.66 2.08
N VAL A 174 2.57 16.37 3.25
CA VAL A 174 3.66 17.17 3.84
C VAL A 174 4.89 17.18 2.94
N PHE A 175 5.21 16.04 2.29
CA PHE A 175 6.31 15.96 1.33
C PHE A 175 6.09 16.91 0.14
N MET A 176 4.89 16.93 -0.42
CA MET A 176 4.55 17.85 -1.52
C MET A 176 4.68 19.31 -1.13
N LEU A 177 4.34 19.67 0.10
CA LEU A 177 4.43 21.05 0.59
C LEU A 177 5.87 21.49 0.84
N LYS A 178 6.71 20.60 1.39
CA LYS A 178 8.10 20.92 1.79
C LYS A 178 9.11 20.77 0.65
N PHE A 179 8.92 19.83 -0.26
CA PHE A 179 9.91 19.43 -1.27
C PHE A 179 9.40 19.64 -2.70
N LYS A 180 8.92 20.87 -3.00
CA LYS A 180 8.39 21.27 -4.31
C LYS A 180 9.23 20.82 -5.52
N PRO A 181 10.58 20.93 -5.54
CA PRO A 181 11.38 20.51 -6.69
C PRO A 181 11.28 19.02 -7.03
N PHE A 182 11.07 18.15 -6.02
CA PHE A 182 10.94 16.70 -6.21
C PHE A 182 9.54 16.27 -6.65
N THR A 183 8.56 17.17 -6.61
CA THR A 183 7.16 16.85 -6.88
C THR A 183 6.72 17.25 -8.29
N GLN A 184 7.59 17.85 -9.11
CA GLN A 184 7.26 18.23 -10.48
C GLN A 184 7.09 17.00 -11.38
N LYS A 185 6.19 17.12 -12.38
CA LYS A 185 6.00 16.10 -13.41
C LYS A 185 7.34 15.83 -14.10
N VAL A 186 7.54 14.60 -14.57
CA VAL A 186 8.66 14.25 -15.46
C VAL A 186 8.41 15.01 -16.76
N GLU A 187 8.88 16.25 -16.88
CA GLU A 187 9.02 16.90 -18.17
C GLU A 187 10.27 16.31 -18.81
N ASN A 188 10.17 16.01 -20.11
CA ASN A 188 11.23 15.47 -20.95
C ASN A 188 12.44 16.43 -21.00
N GLU A 189 13.20 16.49 -19.95
CA GLU A 189 14.53 17.07 -19.94
C GLU A 189 15.49 15.90 -19.76
N ASP A 190 16.26 15.69 -20.80
CA ASP A 190 17.42 14.81 -20.99
C ASP A 190 17.17 13.68 -22.01
N VAL A 191 16.63 14.05 -23.18
CA VAL A 191 16.98 13.39 -24.44
C VAL A 191 17.90 14.35 -25.20
N LEU A 192 19.16 14.42 -24.83
CA LEU A 192 20.31 14.78 -25.67
C LEU A 192 21.57 14.16 -25.07
#